data_7dfe5ab83db090dd2c6f97808fb24acc
#
_entry.id   7dfe5ab83db090dd2c6f97808fb24acc
#
_cell.length_a   1.000
_cell.length_b   1.000
_cell.length_c   1.000
_cell.angle_alpha   90.00
_cell.angle_beta   90.00
_cell.angle_gamma   90.00
#
_symmetry.space_group_name_H-M   'P 1'
#
loop_
_entity.id
_entity.type
_entity.pdbx_description
1 polymer ?
#
loop_
_entity_poly.entity_id
_entity_poly.type
_entity_poly.pdbx_seq_one_letter_code
_entity_poly.pdbx_strand_id
1 'polypeptide(L)'
;MKKIIITLFALAMMLPAKAQMTPEAVMGMTPDLPSTAALLNYWKNINDPFHNEYPNSDLLGEFREAWNAANDQIQDMQEKTLAPGMKKNAMAGLVAGTNKTAGEVANMSEAEAKALAMSSMQGRLSSMGLSQADFAKLQSSNLSDEEAKAMASKVMAKQTGGLTAKDIEAMSHMTDEQRAAFMQESGLGASMTAKMNADKGKRASSQKQYQLATELISLGQKEHSLQQKAIGMIESARKEGVALFDRKYRKADEQYREEIHRAAVEQENAIGEAAFKAALARLNAAQSAWFNNMSRFYAEYIPMYRDAVAGAMDCCRAELLPVKRQHKEVMEQLYALTQSAEYALSDSVPFEASYLYFELSKKITEFELEDELYKE
;
A
#
# COMPACT_ATOMS: atom_id res chain seq x y z
N MET A 1 -11.20 -21.71 28.01
CA MET A 1 -10.64 -20.79 27.01
C MET A 1 -11.70 -20.12 26.15
N LYS A 2 -12.70 -20.82 25.58
CA LYS A 2 -13.80 -20.18 24.77
C LYS A 2 -14.52 -19.01 25.46
N LYS A 3 -14.69 -19.01 26.77
CA LYS A 3 -15.38 -17.92 27.51
C LYS A 3 -14.55 -16.64 27.63
N ILE A 4 -13.23 -16.70 27.62
CA ILE A 4 -12.36 -15.51 27.75
C ILE A 4 -12.30 -14.76 26.43
N ILE A 5 -12.29 -15.47 25.30
CA ILE A 5 -12.27 -14.86 23.96
C ILE A 5 -13.59 -14.14 23.68
N ILE A 6 -14.73 -14.73 24.06
CA ILE A 6 -16.06 -14.12 23.92
C ILE A 6 -16.19 -12.86 24.80
N THR A 7 -15.56 -12.83 25.97
CA THR A 7 -15.62 -11.66 26.87
C THR A 7 -14.76 -10.50 26.36
N LEU A 8 -13.60 -10.76 25.75
CA LEU A 8 -12.79 -9.75 25.08
C LEU A 8 -13.49 -9.19 23.82
N PHE A 9 -14.18 -10.04 23.06
CA PHE A 9 -15.00 -9.62 21.91
C PHE A 9 -16.20 -8.76 22.31
N ALA A 10 -16.85 -9.09 23.44
CA ALA A 10 -17.97 -8.30 23.96
C ALA A 10 -17.55 -6.93 24.51
N LEU A 11 -16.31 -6.79 25.02
CA LEU A 11 -15.76 -5.50 25.48
C LEU A 11 -15.42 -4.57 24.30
N ALA A 12 -14.99 -5.10 23.16
CA ALA A 12 -14.74 -4.34 21.93
C ALA A 12 -16.03 -3.79 21.31
N MET A 13 -17.17 -4.45 21.54
CA MET A 13 -18.49 -4.04 21.02
C MET A 13 -19.13 -2.88 21.82
N MET A 14 -18.56 -2.47 22.96
CA MET A 14 -19.08 -1.36 23.79
C MET A 14 -18.43 -0.01 23.48
N LEU A 15 -17.74 0.15 22.36
CA LEU A 15 -17.32 1.47 21.93
C LEU A 15 -18.54 2.32 21.56
N PRO A 16 -18.69 3.53 22.14
CA PRO A 16 -19.83 4.38 21.84
C PRO A 16 -19.87 4.67 20.32
N ALA A 17 -21.06 4.61 19.73
CA ALA A 17 -21.35 4.72 18.29
C ALA A 17 -20.91 6.06 17.63
N LYS A 18 -20.05 6.84 18.29
CA LYS A 18 -19.45 8.09 17.82
C LYS A 18 -17.91 8.14 17.94
N ALA A 19 -17.26 7.05 18.34
CA ALA A 19 -15.81 7.05 18.36
C ALA A 19 -15.30 7.02 16.91
N GLN A 20 -14.68 8.10 16.49
CA GLN A 20 -14.01 8.21 15.22
C GLN A 20 -12.91 7.15 15.19
N MET A 21 -12.89 6.31 14.15
CA MET A 21 -11.84 5.30 13.99
C MET A 21 -10.48 5.97 13.92
N THR A 22 -9.54 5.49 14.71
CA THR A 22 -8.15 5.96 14.68
C THR A 22 -7.24 4.86 14.14
N PRO A 23 -6.07 5.21 13.59
CA PRO A 23 -5.10 4.20 13.16
C PRO A 23 -4.69 3.23 14.27
N GLU A 24 -4.62 3.70 15.53
CA GLU A 24 -4.34 2.86 16.69
C GLU A 24 -5.47 1.87 16.99
N ALA A 25 -6.72 2.28 16.79
CA ALA A 25 -7.86 1.38 16.94
C ALA A 25 -7.80 0.25 15.91
N VAL A 26 -7.42 0.55 14.66
CA VAL A 26 -7.21 -0.47 13.61
C VAL A 26 -6.07 -1.42 13.99
N MET A 27 -4.93 -0.91 14.45
CA MET A 27 -3.82 -1.74 14.93
C MET A 27 -4.23 -2.60 16.13
N GLY A 28 -5.09 -2.07 17.02
CA GLY A 28 -5.63 -2.81 18.17
C GLY A 28 -6.62 -3.92 17.80
N MET A 29 -7.18 -3.92 16.59
CA MET A 29 -8.04 -4.99 16.07
C MET A 29 -7.24 -6.15 15.48
N THR A 30 -5.94 -5.95 15.20
CA THR A 30 -5.08 -7.00 14.68
C THR A 30 -4.94 -8.11 15.72
N PRO A 31 -5.20 -9.38 15.36
CA PRO A 31 -4.99 -10.50 16.27
C PRO A 31 -3.54 -10.61 16.74
N ASP A 32 -3.32 -11.07 17.96
CA ASP A 32 -1.99 -11.35 18.49
C ASP A 32 -1.29 -12.41 17.64
N LEU A 33 0.03 -12.25 17.46
CA LEU A 33 0.82 -13.23 16.72
C LEU A 33 0.82 -14.57 17.48
N PRO A 34 0.61 -15.70 16.77
CA PRO A 34 0.70 -17.02 17.38
C PRO A 34 2.04 -17.23 18.08
N SER A 35 2.05 -17.99 19.18
CA SER A 35 3.31 -18.33 19.85
C SER A 35 4.17 -19.25 18.96
N THR A 36 5.49 -19.21 19.17
CA THR A 36 6.42 -20.11 18.46
C THR A 36 6.05 -21.59 18.64
N ALA A 37 5.67 -21.96 19.85
CA ALA A 37 5.25 -23.34 20.14
C ALA A 37 3.98 -23.74 19.38
N ALA A 38 3.01 -22.82 19.27
CA ALA A 38 1.78 -23.06 18.51
C ALA A 38 2.06 -23.23 17.01
N LEU A 39 2.91 -22.38 16.43
CA LEU A 39 3.29 -22.45 15.01
C LEU A 39 4.08 -23.73 14.70
N LEU A 40 5.03 -24.13 15.57
CA LEU A 40 5.77 -25.37 15.41
C LEU A 40 4.86 -26.60 15.53
N ASN A 41 3.91 -26.56 16.46
CA ASN A 41 2.95 -27.65 16.61
C ASN A 41 2.02 -27.76 15.41
N TYR A 42 1.54 -26.63 14.89
CA TYR A 42 0.77 -26.60 13.64
C TYR A 42 1.57 -27.20 12.48
N TRP A 43 2.81 -26.75 12.25
CA TRP A 43 3.67 -27.30 11.20
C TRP A 43 3.88 -28.82 11.35
N LYS A 44 4.13 -29.30 12.57
CA LYS A 44 4.27 -30.73 12.84
C LYS A 44 3.01 -31.50 12.49
N ASN A 45 1.84 -30.99 12.85
CA ASN A 45 0.58 -31.68 12.62
C ASN A 45 0.24 -31.83 11.14
N ILE A 46 0.53 -30.80 10.32
CA ILE A 46 0.25 -30.86 8.87
C ILE A 46 1.30 -31.62 8.08
N ASN A 47 2.51 -31.78 8.60
CA ASN A 47 3.64 -32.42 7.90
C ASN A 47 4.00 -33.80 8.48
N ASP A 48 3.28 -34.30 9.49
CA ASP A 48 3.55 -35.63 10.04
C ASP A 48 3.23 -36.71 9.00
N PRO A 49 4.24 -37.45 8.52
CA PRO A 49 4.05 -38.45 7.46
C PRO A 49 3.20 -39.65 7.89
N PHE A 50 2.94 -39.81 9.18
CA PHE A 50 2.20 -40.93 9.75
C PHE A 50 0.78 -40.60 10.21
N HIS A 51 0.43 -39.33 10.27
CA HIS A 51 -0.88 -38.85 10.67
C HIS A 51 -1.55 -38.11 9.51
N ASN A 52 -2.41 -38.81 8.76
CA ASN A 52 -3.22 -38.25 7.70
C ASN A 52 -4.48 -37.54 8.20
N GLU A 53 -4.65 -37.43 9.51
CA GLU A 53 -5.78 -36.71 10.08
C GLU A 53 -5.41 -35.23 10.18
N TYR A 54 -6.08 -34.40 9.38
CA TYR A 54 -6.05 -32.97 9.58
C TYR A 54 -6.48 -32.67 11.01
N PRO A 55 -5.68 -31.93 11.78
CA PRO A 55 -6.04 -31.61 13.14
C PRO A 55 -7.39 -30.90 13.17
N ASN A 56 -8.31 -31.37 14.05
CA ASN A 56 -9.63 -30.76 14.24
C ASN A 56 -9.57 -29.30 14.72
N SER A 57 -8.43 -28.84 15.19
CA SER A 57 -8.16 -27.44 15.52
C SER A 57 -7.05 -26.93 14.60
N ASP A 58 -7.43 -26.29 13.52
CA ASP A 58 -6.53 -25.54 12.69
C ASP A 58 -6.23 -24.18 13.34
N LEU A 59 -5.12 -24.12 14.10
CA LEU A 59 -4.72 -22.87 14.77
C LEU A 59 -4.56 -21.71 13.80
N LEU A 60 -4.01 -21.97 12.61
CA LEU A 60 -3.89 -20.94 11.58
C LEU A 60 -5.23 -20.62 10.93
N GLY A 61 -6.17 -21.59 10.87
CA GLY A 61 -7.56 -21.36 10.49
C GLY A 61 -8.26 -20.42 11.45
N GLU A 62 -8.16 -20.67 12.76
CA GLU A 62 -8.70 -19.77 13.79
C GLU A 62 -8.07 -18.36 13.70
N PHE A 63 -6.78 -18.27 13.44
CA PHE A 63 -6.10 -16.98 13.23
C PHE A 63 -6.60 -16.26 11.97
N ARG A 64 -6.76 -16.98 10.85
CA ARG A 64 -7.30 -16.43 9.60
C ARG A 64 -8.74 -15.95 9.76
N GLU A 65 -9.58 -16.71 10.47
CA GLU A 65 -10.95 -16.29 10.77
C GLU A 65 -10.97 -15.01 11.62
N ALA A 66 -10.16 -14.94 12.67
CA ALA A 66 -10.03 -13.74 13.50
C ALA A 66 -9.51 -12.54 12.68
N TRP A 67 -8.54 -12.77 11.81
CA TRP A 67 -7.99 -11.75 10.92
C TRP A 67 -9.02 -11.27 9.90
N ASN A 68 -9.81 -12.16 9.28
CA ASN A 68 -10.87 -11.80 8.35
C ASN A 68 -11.98 -11.02 9.06
N ALA A 69 -12.40 -11.45 10.25
CA ALA A 69 -13.39 -10.73 11.04
C ALA A 69 -12.94 -9.32 11.43
N ALA A 70 -11.66 -9.15 11.76
CA ALA A 70 -11.07 -7.83 12.03
C ALA A 70 -11.04 -6.97 10.74
N ASN A 71 -10.66 -7.56 9.60
CA ASN A 71 -10.65 -6.88 8.31
C ASN A 71 -12.03 -6.37 7.91
N ASP A 72 -13.07 -7.20 8.05
CA ASP A 72 -14.44 -6.81 7.75
C ASP A 72 -14.91 -5.63 8.62
N GLN A 73 -14.57 -5.66 9.91
CA GLN A 73 -14.85 -4.53 10.81
C GLN A 73 -14.11 -3.26 10.38
N ILE A 74 -12.84 -3.38 10.00
CA ILE A 74 -12.03 -2.26 9.52
C ILE A 74 -12.65 -1.64 8.26
N GLN A 75 -13.07 -2.47 7.31
CA GLN A 75 -13.72 -2.02 6.07
C GLN A 75 -15.03 -1.26 6.35
N ASP A 76 -15.90 -1.81 7.18
CA ASP A 76 -17.17 -1.18 7.57
C ASP A 76 -16.96 0.20 8.25
N MET A 77 -15.90 0.32 9.06
CA MET A 77 -15.58 1.56 9.76
C MET A 77 -14.87 2.57 8.84
N GLN A 78 -14.08 2.09 7.89
CA GLN A 78 -13.32 2.91 6.95
C GLN A 78 -14.23 3.81 6.12
N GLU A 79 -15.30 3.26 5.54
CA GLU A 79 -16.27 4.03 4.78
C GLU A 79 -16.83 5.21 5.58
N LYS A 80 -17.16 4.98 6.84
CA LYS A 80 -17.70 6.02 7.74
C LYS A 80 -16.67 7.07 8.09
N THR A 81 -15.41 6.68 8.30
CA THR A 81 -14.33 7.60 8.70
C THR A 81 -13.84 8.45 7.55
N LEU A 82 -13.74 7.88 6.33
CA LEU A 82 -13.26 8.58 5.15
C LEU A 82 -14.36 9.33 4.39
N ALA A 83 -15.64 9.04 4.65
CA ALA A 83 -16.76 9.69 3.99
C ALA A 83 -16.70 11.23 4.01
N PRO A 84 -16.33 11.91 5.12
CA PRO A 84 -16.16 13.36 5.11
C PRO A 84 -15.08 13.84 4.14
N GLY A 85 -13.93 13.15 4.10
CA GLY A 85 -12.84 13.45 3.17
C GLY A 85 -13.22 13.20 1.72
N MET A 86 -13.89 12.09 1.42
CA MET A 86 -14.44 11.79 0.09
C MET A 86 -15.44 12.85 -0.35
N LYS A 87 -16.31 13.30 0.56
CA LYS A 87 -17.25 14.38 0.29
C LYS A 87 -16.52 15.71 0.01
N LYS A 88 -15.50 16.07 0.79
CA LYS A 88 -14.64 17.23 0.52
C LYS A 88 -13.96 17.14 -0.84
N ASN A 89 -13.42 15.96 -1.20
CA ASN A 89 -12.78 15.74 -2.49
C ASN A 89 -13.76 15.92 -3.66
N ALA A 90 -14.94 15.32 -3.57
CA ALA A 90 -15.98 15.49 -4.58
C ALA A 90 -16.40 16.96 -4.71
N MET A 91 -16.57 17.66 -3.59
CA MET A 91 -16.94 19.08 -3.56
C MET A 91 -15.81 19.95 -4.12
N ALA A 92 -14.56 19.72 -3.74
CA ALA A 92 -13.41 20.44 -4.29
C ALA A 92 -13.32 20.26 -5.81
N GLY A 93 -13.60 19.05 -6.32
CA GLY A 93 -13.69 18.76 -7.73
C GLY A 93 -14.79 19.55 -8.46
N LEU A 94 -15.94 19.74 -7.81
CA LEU A 94 -17.08 20.51 -8.36
C LEU A 94 -16.86 22.03 -8.30
N VAL A 95 -16.23 22.52 -7.23
CA VAL A 95 -15.96 23.95 -7.01
C VAL A 95 -14.80 24.45 -7.89
N ALA A 96 -13.84 23.58 -8.20
CA ALA A 96 -12.68 23.96 -9.01
C ALA A 96 -13.09 24.40 -10.40
N GLY A 97 -12.86 25.71 -10.71
CA GLY A 97 -13.25 26.35 -11.95
C GLY A 97 -14.66 26.96 -11.95
N THR A 98 -15.32 27.04 -10.79
CA THR A 98 -16.58 27.77 -10.61
C THR A 98 -16.41 28.90 -9.58
N ASN A 99 -17.34 29.87 -9.59
CA ASN A 99 -17.38 30.94 -8.57
C ASN A 99 -18.22 30.58 -7.35
N LYS A 100 -18.48 29.27 -7.11
CA LYS A 100 -19.33 28.81 -6.01
C LYS A 100 -18.52 28.30 -4.85
N THR A 101 -19.04 28.48 -3.64
CA THR A 101 -18.43 27.97 -2.41
C THR A 101 -18.86 26.52 -2.13
N ALA A 102 -18.10 25.80 -1.33
CA ALA A 102 -18.41 24.43 -0.91
C ALA A 102 -19.79 24.33 -0.20
N GLY A 103 -20.20 25.38 0.54
CA GLY A 103 -21.50 25.44 1.21
C GLY A 103 -22.67 25.54 0.23
N GLU A 104 -22.52 26.32 -0.84
CA GLU A 104 -23.54 26.43 -1.90
C GLU A 104 -23.71 25.11 -2.64
N VAL A 105 -22.59 24.40 -2.90
CA VAL A 105 -22.61 23.10 -3.59
C VAL A 105 -23.24 22.00 -2.71
N ALA A 106 -23.03 22.05 -1.40
CA ALA A 106 -23.61 21.08 -0.46
C ALA A 106 -25.14 21.09 -0.40
N ASN A 107 -25.76 22.23 -0.75
CA ASN A 107 -27.21 22.43 -0.72
C ASN A 107 -27.88 22.31 -2.10
N MET A 108 -27.15 21.90 -3.12
CA MET A 108 -27.67 21.71 -4.48
C MET A 108 -28.44 20.41 -4.64
N SER A 109 -29.45 20.42 -5.49
CA SER A 109 -30.06 19.20 -5.99
C SER A 109 -29.11 18.42 -6.91
N GLU A 110 -29.38 17.14 -7.11
CA GLU A 110 -28.57 16.27 -7.99
C GLU A 110 -28.48 16.83 -9.44
N ALA A 111 -29.56 17.40 -9.94
CA ALA A 111 -29.60 18.03 -11.26
C ALA A 111 -28.69 19.26 -11.34
N GLU A 112 -28.72 20.12 -10.31
CA GLU A 112 -27.84 21.29 -10.21
C GLU A 112 -26.39 20.90 -10.05
N ALA A 113 -26.09 19.87 -9.23
CA ALA A 113 -24.74 19.33 -9.07
C ALA A 113 -24.18 18.75 -10.39
N LYS A 114 -25.02 18.03 -11.17
CA LYS A 114 -24.65 17.55 -12.52
C LYS A 114 -24.37 18.71 -13.49
N ALA A 115 -25.22 19.72 -13.50
CA ALA A 115 -25.04 20.90 -14.35
C ALA A 115 -23.75 21.66 -13.97
N LEU A 116 -23.48 21.78 -12.67
CA LEU A 116 -22.26 22.40 -12.16
C LEU A 116 -21.00 21.58 -12.52
N ALA A 117 -21.06 20.26 -12.41
CA ALA A 117 -19.96 19.37 -12.82
C ALA A 117 -19.63 19.53 -14.31
N MET A 118 -20.64 19.60 -15.16
CA MET A 118 -20.46 19.83 -16.60
C MET A 118 -19.87 21.21 -16.87
N SER A 119 -20.37 22.28 -16.23
CA SER A 119 -19.84 23.63 -16.38
C SER A 119 -18.42 23.78 -15.84
N SER A 120 -18.10 23.13 -14.72
CA SER A 120 -16.75 23.08 -14.15
C SER A 120 -15.77 22.38 -15.09
N MET A 121 -16.18 21.25 -15.66
CA MET A 121 -15.37 20.52 -16.65
C MET A 121 -15.12 21.37 -17.91
N GLN A 122 -16.16 22.05 -18.37
CA GLN A 122 -16.06 22.97 -19.50
C GLN A 122 -15.15 24.19 -19.20
N GLY A 123 -15.25 24.73 -17.97
CA GLY A 123 -14.35 25.79 -17.49
C GLY A 123 -12.89 25.34 -17.42
N ARG A 124 -12.62 24.11 -16.94
CA ARG A 124 -11.27 23.55 -16.92
C ARG A 124 -10.69 23.32 -18.34
N LEU A 125 -11.51 22.80 -19.25
CA LEU A 125 -11.10 22.62 -20.65
C LEU A 125 -10.75 23.99 -21.30
N SER A 126 -11.59 25.00 -21.07
CA SER A 126 -11.36 26.35 -21.55
C SER A 126 -10.10 26.98 -20.92
N SER A 127 -9.84 26.72 -19.64
CA SER A 127 -8.62 27.19 -18.95
C SER A 127 -7.35 26.53 -19.50
N MET A 128 -7.45 25.29 -20.00
CA MET A 128 -6.37 24.58 -20.70
C MET A 128 -6.28 24.95 -22.18
N GLY A 129 -7.18 25.80 -22.71
CA GLY A 129 -7.20 26.15 -24.12
C GLY A 129 -7.89 25.11 -25.02
N LEU A 130 -8.61 24.19 -24.44
CA LEU A 130 -9.34 23.11 -25.14
C LEU A 130 -10.81 23.49 -25.29
N SER A 131 -11.41 23.16 -26.43
CA SER A 131 -12.84 23.26 -26.68
C SER A 131 -13.59 22.00 -26.27
N GLN A 132 -14.91 22.08 -26.18
CA GLN A 132 -15.77 20.92 -25.94
C GLN A 132 -15.63 19.88 -27.08
N ALA A 133 -15.36 20.32 -28.32
CA ALA A 133 -15.09 19.44 -29.45
C ALA A 133 -13.74 18.71 -29.31
N ASP A 134 -12.71 19.38 -28.76
CA ASP A 134 -11.43 18.76 -28.46
C ASP A 134 -11.59 17.67 -27.40
N PHE A 135 -12.44 17.90 -26.39
CA PHE A 135 -12.72 16.91 -25.35
C PHE A 135 -13.50 15.70 -25.88
N ALA A 136 -14.51 15.91 -26.71
CA ALA A 136 -15.25 14.82 -27.34
C ALA A 136 -14.32 13.91 -28.17
N LYS A 137 -13.33 14.50 -28.83
CA LYS A 137 -12.29 13.75 -29.56
C LYS A 137 -11.37 12.96 -28.62
N LEU A 138 -10.97 13.53 -27.47
CA LEU A 138 -10.20 12.82 -26.45
C LEU A 138 -10.93 11.60 -25.89
N GLN A 139 -12.25 11.66 -25.75
CA GLN A 139 -13.06 10.53 -25.28
C GLN A 139 -13.29 9.44 -26.34
N SER A 140 -13.18 9.77 -27.62
CA SER A 140 -13.51 8.82 -28.70
C SER A 140 -12.44 7.77 -29.00
N SER A 141 -11.30 7.76 -28.29
CA SER A 141 -10.15 6.86 -28.48
C SER A 141 -9.56 6.83 -29.91
N ASN A 142 -10.01 7.68 -30.81
CA ASN A 142 -9.61 7.73 -32.23
C ASN A 142 -8.80 8.99 -32.54
N LEU A 143 -7.94 9.43 -31.61
CA LEU A 143 -7.06 10.57 -31.87
C LEU A 143 -5.90 10.16 -32.77
N SER A 144 -5.71 10.93 -33.88
CA SER A 144 -4.48 10.81 -34.63
C SER A 144 -3.33 11.52 -33.92
N ASP A 145 -2.08 11.10 -34.18
CA ASP A 145 -0.88 11.72 -33.61
C ASP A 145 -0.79 13.24 -33.91
N GLU A 146 -1.30 13.67 -35.05
CA GLU A 146 -1.34 15.08 -35.43
C GLU A 146 -2.36 15.88 -34.60
N GLU A 147 -3.54 15.30 -34.33
CA GLU A 147 -4.55 15.93 -33.49
C GLU A 147 -4.09 15.99 -32.02
N ALA A 148 -3.43 14.95 -31.53
CA ALA A 148 -2.84 14.95 -30.18
C ALA A 148 -1.75 16.03 -30.04
N LYS A 149 -0.87 16.19 -31.02
CA LYS A 149 0.15 17.26 -31.09
C LYS A 149 -0.48 18.66 -31.15
N ALA A 150 -1.55 18.82 -31.95
CA ALA A 150 -2.26 20.08 -32.03
C ALA A 150 -2.92 20.48 -30.71
N MET A 151 -3.52 19.53 -30.01
CA MET A 151 -4.09 19.76 -28.66
C MET A 151 -3.03 20.06 -27.61
N ALA A 152 -1.92 19.33 -27.60
CA ALA A 152 -0.78 19.60 -26.73
C ALA A 152 -0.23 21.01 -26.95
N SER A 153 -0.13 21.46 -28.21
CA SER A 153 0.30 22.80 -28.55
C SER A 153 -0.66 23.89 -28.07
N LYS A 154 -1.97 23.67 -28.15
CA LYS A 154 -2.99 24.59 -27.58
C LYS A 154 -2.87 24.71 -26.05
N VAL A 155 -2.71 23.59 -25.36
CA VAL A 155 -2.54 23.58 -23.90
C VAL A 155 -1.26 24.31 -23.51
N MET A 156 -0.15 24.03 -24.20
CA MET A 156 1.13 24.67 -23.94
C MET A 156 1.06 26.19 -24.19
N ALA A 157 0.51 26.65 -25.32
CA ALA A 157 0.34 28.06 -25.59
C ALA A 157 -0.50 28.78 -24.50
N LYS A 158 -1.53 28.12 -23.98
CA LYS A 158 -2.37 28.71 -22.94
C LYS A 158 -1.63 28.78 -21.59
N GLN A 159 -0.87 27.77 -21.24
CA GLN A 159 -0.10 27.75 -20.00
C GLN A 159 1.07 28.73 -20.01
N THR A 160 1.71 28.91 -21.15
CA THR A 160 2.88 29.79 -21.32
C THR A 160 2.52 31.24 -21.66
N GLY A 161 1.21 31.57 -21.67
CA GLY A 161 0.76 32.95 -21.97
C GLY A 161 0.88 33.35 -23.44
N GLY A 162 0.89 32.38 -24.35
CA GLY A 162 0.93 32.58 -25.79
C GLY A 162 2.25 32.20 -26.46
N LEU A 163 3.23 31.73 -25.68
CA LEU A 163 4.47 31.21 -26.26
C LEU A 163 4.22 29.91 -27.02
N THR A 164 4.71 29.85 -28.25
CA THR A 164 4.70 28.60 -29.03
C THR A 164 5.87 27.69 -28.63
N ALA A 165 5.81 26.42 -29.03
CA ALA A 165 6.94 25.49 -28.84
C ALA A 165 8.24 26.02 -29.51
N LYS A 166 8.12 26.71 -30.65
CA LYS A 166 9.25 27.36 -31.34
C LYS A 166 9.84 28.50 -30.52
N ASP A 167 9.00 29.31 -29.86
CA ASP A 167 9.45 30.39 -28.99
C ASP A 167 10.21 29.86 -27.79
N ILE A 168 9.74 28.76 -27.17
CA ILE A 168 10.41 28.11 -26.05
C ILE A 168 11.76 27.51 -26.47
N GLU A 169 11.80 26.87 -27.62
CA GLU A 169 13.04 26.34 -28.21
C GLU A 169 14.03 27.49 -28.53
N ALA A 170 13.55 28.57 -29.13
CA ALA A 170 14.37 29.77 -29.40
C ALA A 170 14.92 30.38 -28.08
N MET A 171 14.08 30.47 -27.02
CA MET A 171 14.50 30.98 -25.72
C MET A 171 15.54 30.09 -25.02
N SER A 172 15.57 28.78 -25.30
CA SER A 172 16.56 27.87 -24.73
C SER A 172 17.99 28.16 -25.26
N HIS A 173 18.12 28.79 -26.41
CA HIS A 173 19.38 29.15 -27.03
C HIS A 173 19.77 30.63 -26.84
N MET A 174 18.95 31.44 -26.14
CA MET A 174 19.20 32.85 -25.87
C MET A 174 20.03 33.04 -24.62
N THR A 175 20.88 34.08 -24.59
CA THR A 175 21.48 34.56 -23.33
C THR A 175 20.42 35.17 -22.44
N ASP A 176 20.72 35.38 -21.15
CA ASP A 176 19.77 35.94 -20.18
C ASP A 176 19.31 37.36 -20.60
N GLU A 177 20.20 38.17 -21.21
CA GLU A 177 19.87 39.49 -21.71
C GLU A 177 18.95 39.43 -22.96
N GLN A 178 19.23 38.52 -23.88
CA GLN A 178 18.37 38.27 -25.04
C GLN A 178 16.98 37.77 -24.67
N ARG A 179 16.92 36.88 -23.64
CA ARG A 179 15.66 36.37 -23.10
C ARG A 179 14.84 37.46 -22.43
N ALA A 180 15.51 38.35 -21.65
CA ALA A 180 14.87 39.51 -21.05
C ALA A 180 14.31 40.48 -22.07
N ALA A 181 15.07 40.78 -23.14
CA ALA A 181 14.61 41.63 -24.25
C ALA A 181 13.42 41.02 -24.99
N PHE A 182 13.46 39.71 -25.30
CA PHE A 182 12.36 38.99 -25.94
C PHE A 182 11.08 39.01 -25.10
N MET A 183 11.21 38.81 -23.79
CA MET A 183 10.10 38.88 -22.86
C MET A 183 9.49 40.29 -22.76
N GLN A 184 10.30 41.31 -22.90
CA GLN A 184 9.87 42.69 -22.89
C GLN A 184 9.17 43.12 -24.21
N GLU A 185 9.71 42.75 -25.35
CA GLU A 185 9.13 43.01 -26.70
C GLU A 185 7.82 42.24 -26.93
N SER A 186 7.71 41.03 -26.43
CA SER A 186 6.48 40.21 -26.53
C SER A 186 5.33 40.68 -25.67
N GLY A 187 5.53 41.71 -24.82
CA GLY A 187 4.54 42.21 -23.86
C GLY A 187 4.28 41.27 -22.70
N LEU A 188 4.89 40.10 -22.69
CA LEU A 188 4.76 39.09 -21.65
C LEU A 188 5.43 39.55 -20.34
N GLY A 189 6.52 40.29 -20.43
CA GLY A 189 7.23 40.88 -19.31
C GLY A 189 6.36 41.88 -18.52
N ALA A 190 5.62 42.74 -19.20
CA ALA A 190 4.70 43.70 -18.59
C ALA A 190 3.50 43.00 -17.91
N SER A 191 2.93 41.98 -18.55
CA SER A 191 1.84 41.16 -18.00
C SER A 191 2.29 40.35 -16.81
N MET A 192 3.48 39.73 -16.82
CA MET A 192 4.06 39.04 -15.69
C MET A 192 4.44 39.98 -14.55
N THR A 193 5.02 41.17 -14.88
CA THR A 193 5.41 42.16 -13.86
C THR A 193 4.19 42.79 -13.21
N ALA A 194 3.11 43.09 -13.97
CA ALA A 194 1.85 43.57 -13.42
C ALA A 194 1.18 42.50 -12.52
N LYS A 195 1.17 41.23 -12.91
CA LYS A 195 0.74 40.12 -12.07
C LYS A 195 1.65 39.92 -10.86
N MET A 196 2.98 40.07 -11.01
CA MET A 196 3.93 39.97 -9.90
C MET A 196 3.84 41.12 -8.91
N ASN A 197 3.50 42.34 -9.34
CA ASN A 197 3.38 43.52 -8.45
C ASN A 197 2.01 43.63 -7.75
N ALA A 198 0.96 43.05 -8.33
CA ALA A 198 -0.37 42.99 -7.70
C ALA A 198 -0.44 42.05 -6.46
N ASP A 199 0.63 41.28 -6.17
CA ASP A 199 0.50 40.11 -5.33
C ASP A 199 1.55 39.96 -4.19
N LYS A 200 1.85 41.03 -3.45
CA LYS A 200 2.67 40.87 -2.20
C LYS A 200 2.02 39.88 -1.22
N GLY A 201 0.70 39.82 -1.12
CA GLY A 201 -0.03 38.85 -0.29
C GLY A 201 0.02 37.43 -0.84
N LYS A 202 -0.03 37.27 -2.17
CA LYS A 202 0.07 35.95 -2.83
C LYS A 202 1.50 35.40 -2.83
N ARG A 203 2.54 36.26 -2.79
CA ARG A 203 3.93 35.79 -2.66
C ARG A 203 4.18 35.03 -1.34
N ALA A 204 3.68 35.53 -0.21
CA ALA A 204 3.80 34.84 1.07
C ALA A 204 3.03 33.50 1.07
N SER A 205 1.83 33.49 0.48
CA SER A 205 1.04 32.26 0.32
C SER A 205 1.71 31.26 -0.62
N SER A 206 2.25 31.72 -1.78
CA SER A 206 2.99 30.86 -2.71
C SER A 206 4.28 30.32 -2.11
N GLN A 207 5.01 31.12 -1.32
CA GLN A 207 6.21 30.67 -0.63
C GLN A 207 5.88 29.62 0.42
N LYS A 208 4.82 29.81 1.21
CA LYS A 208 4.35 28.83 2.19
C LYS A 208 3.89 27.54 1.50
N GLN A 209 3.16 27.66 0.39
CA GLN A 209 2.74 26.50 -0.41
C GLN A 209 3.94 25.72 -0.93
N TYR A 210 4.97 26.40 -1.45
CA TYR A 210 6.20 25.75 -1.91
C TYR A 210 6.94 25.02 -0.77
N GLN A 211 7.04 25.63 0.40
CA GLN A 211 7.66 25.02 1.58
C GLN A 211 6.91 23.76 1.99
N LEU A 212 5.59 23.83 2.11
CA LEU A 212 4.75 22.67 2.46
C LEU A 212 4.82 21.56 1.42
N ALA A 213 4.85 21.91 0.12
CA ALA A 213 5.01 20.92 -0.94
C ALA A 213 6.38 20.21 -0.89
N THR A 214 7.44 20.97 -0.57
CA THR A 214 8.78 20.39 -0.38
C THR A 214 8.83 19.48 0.84
N GLU A 215 8.18 19.87 1.95
CA GLU A 215 8.05 19.07 3.15
C GLU A 215 7.27 17.78 2.86
N LEU A 216 6.18 17.84 2.07
CA LEU A 216 5.38 16.70 1.65
C LEU A 216 6.22 15.66 0.88
N ILE A 217 7.07 16.13 -0.05
CA ILE A 217 8.00 15.26 -0.79
C ILE A 217 8.98 14.57 0.17
N SER A 218 9.55 15.32 1.11
CA SER A 218 10.49 14.79 2.10
C SER A 218 9.82 13.74 3.00
N LEU A 219 8.59 14.00 3.43
CA LEU A 219 7.80 13.03 4.21
C LEU A 219 7.51 11.77 3.41
N GLY A 220 7.11 11.90 2.14
CA GLY A 220 6.90 10.74 1.26
C GLY A 220 8.14 9.87 1.07
N GLN A 221 9.33 10.48 0.94
CA GLN A 221 10.59 9.74 0.88
C GLN A 221 10.89 9.01 2.19
N LYS A 222 10.65 9.65 3.34
CA LYS A 222 10.83 9.04 4.66
C LYS A 222 9.85 7.88 4.88
N GLU A 223 8.59 8.05 4.51
CA GLU A 223 7.58 7.00 4.55
C GLU A 223 7.98 5.79 3.74
N HIS A 224 8.39 6.01 2.49
CA HIS A 224 8.86 4.93 1.62
C HIS A 224 10.05 4.17 2.26
N SER A 225 11.03 4.90 2.81
CA SER A 225 12.16 4.28 3.50
C SER A 225 11.73 3.43 4.70
N LEU A 226 10.76 3.89 5.48
CA LEU A 226 10.24 3.15 6.64
C LEU A 226 9.41 1.92 6.23
N GLN A 227 8.62 2.02 5.17
CA GLN A 227 7.91 0.89 4.59
C GLN A 227 8.88 -0.19 4.09
N GLN A 228 9.92 0.22 3.36
CA GLN A 228 10.99 -0.69 2.91
C GLN A 228 11.75 -1.32 4.09
N LYS A 229 11.99 -0.54 5.17
CA LYS A 229 12.59 -1.06 6.40
C LYS A 229 11.73 -2.17 7.02
N ALA A 230 10.42 -1.94 7.16
CA ALA A 230 9.51 -2.92 7.74
C ALA A 230 9.42 -4.20 6.89
N ILE A 231 9.26 -4.08 5.57
CA ILE A 231 9.22 -5.23 4.65
C ILE A 231 10.58 -5.94 4.64
N GLY A 232 11.68 -5.19 4.61
CA GLY A 232 13.04 -5.71 4.59
C GLY A 232 13.42 -6.55 5.82
N MET A 233 12.80 -6.30 6.98
CA MET A 233 12.98 -7.16 8.17
C MET A 233 12.51 -8.59 7.90
N ILE A 234 11.34 -8.76 7.28
CA ILE A 234 10.77 -10.07 6.95
C ILE A 234 11.59 -10.74 5.85
N GLU A 235 11.95 -10.01 4.79
CA GLU A 235 12.79 -10.54 3.71
C GLU A 235 14.18 -10.98 4.21
N SER A 236 14.76 -10.23 5.17
CA SER A 236 16.03 -10.63 5.79
C SER A 236 15.88 -11.92 6.58
N ALA A 237 14.82 -12.06 7.39
CA ALA A 237 14.56 -13.27 8.14
C ALA A 237 14.34 -14.49 7.21
N ARG A 238 13.67 -14.31 6.07
CA ARG A 238 13.53 -15.36 5.04
C ARG A 238 14.89 -15.77 4.47
N LYS A 239 15.71 -14.81 4.06
CA LYS A 239 17.08 -15.09 3.55
C LYS A 239 17.96 -15.76 4.59
N GLU A 240 17.87 -15.34 5.85
CA GLU A 240 18.59 -15.99 6.96
C GLU A 240 18.08 -17.40 7.21
N GLY A 241 16.77 -17.66 7.06
CA GLY A 241 16.17 -18.98 7.13
C GLY A 241 16.71 -19.92 6.06
N VAL A 242 16.76 -19.47 4.80
CA VAL A 242 17.36 -20.22 3.69
C VAL A 242 18.84 -20.51 3.98
N ALA A 243 19.62 -19.52 4.39
CA ALA A 243 21.03 -19.69 4.72
C ALA A 243 21.24 -20.62 5.94
N LEU A 244 20.33 -20.61 6.91
CA LEU A 244 20.33 -21.54 8.04
C LEU A 244 20.10 -22.98 7.56
N PHE A 245 19.09 -23.17 6.69
CA PHE A 245 18.77 -24.46 6.10
C PHE A 245 19.96 -25.02 5.32
N ASP A 246 20.52 -24.25 4.40
CA ASP A 246 21.66 -24.63 3.57
C ASP A 246 22.87 -25.08 4.41
N ARG A 247 23.17 -24.31 5.43
CA ARG A 247 24.34 -24.56 6.27
C ARG A 247 24.20 -25.78 7.17
N LYS A 248 22.99 -25.99 7.74
CA LYS A 248 22.82 -27.01 8.80
C LYS A 248 21.98 -28.22 8.37
N TYR A 249 21.02 -28.04 7.47
CA TYR A 249 19.94 -29.01 7.26
C TYR A 249 19.90 -29.61 5.85
N ARG A 250 20.30 -28.85 4.80
CA ARG A 250 20.19 -29.26 3.38
C ARG A 250 20.81 -30.62 3.10
N LYS A 251 22.06 -30.86 3.54
CA LYS A 251 22.73 -32.12 3.28
C LYS A 251 22.00 -33.33 3.87
N ALA A 252 21.45 -33.20 5.07
CA ALA A 252 20.66 -34.24 5.69
C ALA A 252 19.28 -34.40 5.02
N ASP A 253 18.66 -33.31 4.60
CA ASP A 253 17.40 -33.30 3.86
C ASP A 253 17.55 -34.07 2.55
N GLU A 254 18.55 -33.78 1.74
CA GLU A 254 18.86 -34.47 0.49
C GLU A 254 19.07 -35.96 0.72
N GLN A 255 19.87 -36.34 1.73
CA GLN A 255 20.13 -37.76 2.06
C GLN A 255 18.82 -38.49 2.44
N TYR A 256 17.98 -37.87 3.30
CA TYR A 256 16.72 -38.50 3.70
C TYR A 256 15.74 -38.61 2.54
N ARG A 257 15.69 -37.65 1.65
CA ARG A 257 14.86 -37.71 0.44
C ARG A 257 15.27 -38.79 -0.51
N GLU A 258 16.59 -39.01 -0.70
CA GLU A 258 17.11 -40.10 -1.46
C GLU A 258 16.79 -41.47 -0.84
N GLU A 259 16.90 -41.58 0.50
CA GLU A 259 16.52 -42.77 1.25
C GLU A 259 15.04 -43.08 1.16
N ILE A 260 14.16 -42.05 1.30
CA ILE A 260 12.73 -42.19 1.13
C ILE A 260 12.40 -42.68 -0.28
N HIS A 261 12.99 -42.06 -1.31
CA HIS A 261 12.75 -42.46 -2.70
C HIS A 261 13.21 -43.92 -2.93
N ARG A 262 14.39 -44.29 -2.46
CA ARG A 262 14.91 -45.66 -2.58
C ARG A 262 14.04 -46.67 -1.87
N ALA A 263 13.62 -46.38 -0.64
CA ALA A 263 12.76 -47.26 0.15
C ALA A 263 11.35 -47.39 -0.43
N ALA A 264 10.81 -46.33 -1.03
CA ALA A 264 9.55 -46.36 -1.74
C ALA A 264 9.61 -47.28 -2.97
N VAL A 265 10.67 -47.16 -3.79
CA VAL A 265 10.90 -48.06 -4.95
C VAL A 265 11.08 -49.50 -4.50
N GLU A 266 11.82 -49.74 -3.40
CA GLU A 266 11.96 -51.08 -2.82
C GLU A 266 10.61 -51.65 -2.36
N GLN A 267 9.75 -50.83 -1.77
CA GLN A 267 8.44 -51.25 -1.35
C GLN A 267 7.52 -51.60 -2.52
N GLU A 268 7.53 -50.80 -3.57
CA GLU A 268 6.73 -51.06 -4.79
C GLU A 268 7.16 -52.36 -5.49
N ASN A 269 8.45 -52.71 -5.47
CA ASN A 269 9.00 -53.89 -6.12
C ASN A 269 9.11 -55.09 -5.18
N ALA A 270 8.67 -55.00 -3.93
CA ALA A 270 8.82 -56.08 -2.94
C ALA A 270 7.93 -57.27 -3.29
N ILE A 271 8.54 -58.44 -3.45
CA ILE A 271 7.83 -59.69 -3.68
C ILE A 271 7.77 -60.48 -2.38
N GLY A 272 6.56 -60.68 -1.87
CA GLY A 272 6.28 -61.39 -0.64
C GLY A 272 6.18 -60.51 0.61
N GLU A 273 5.44 -61.01 1.59
CA GLU A 273 5.06 -60.24 2.80
C GLU A 273 6.28 -59.77 3.63
N ALA A 274 7.30 -60.63 3.75
CA ALA A 274 8.50 -60.32 4.51
C ALA A 274 9.33 -59.18 3.88
N ALA A 275 9.48 -59.19 2.55
CA ALA A 275 10.19 -58.15 1.80
C ALA A 275 9.44 -56.82 1.88
N PHE A 276 8.12 -56.87 1.69
CA PHE A 276 7.25 -55.67 1.80
C PHE A 276 7.33 -55.03 3.19
N LYS A 277 7.21 -55.81 4.26
CA LYS A 277 7.31 -55.33 5.65
C LYS A 277 8.70 -54.71 5.92
N ALA A 278 9.78 -55.31 5.41
CA ALA A 278 11.11 -54.76 5.59
C ALA A 278 11.31 -53.43 4.84
N ALA A 279 10.83 -53.33 3.59
CA ALA A 279 10.89 -52.11 2.81
C ALA A 279 10.01 -50.99 3.44
N LEU A 280 8.79 -51.32 3.91
CA LEU A 280 7.93 -50.40 4.64
C LEU A 280 8.58 -49.85 5.92
N ALA A 281 9.25 -50.72 6.70
CA ALA A 281 9.97 -50.31 7.89
C ALA A 281 11.11 -49.31 7.57
N ARG A 282 11.85 -49.53 6.45
CA ARG A 282 12.87 -48.57 5.99
C ARG A 282 12.28 -47.25 5.55
N LEU A 283 11.19 -47.30 4.79
CA LEU A 283 10.47 -46.06 4.35
C LEU A 283 10.03 -45.26 5.56
N ASN A 284 9.37 -45.89 6.52
CA ASN A 284 8.93 -45.24 7.75
C ASN A 284 10.10 -44.63 8.55
N ALA A 285 11.21 -45.34 8.64
CA ALA A 285 12.42 -44.84 9.32
C ALA A 285 13.02 -43.61 8.61
N ALA A 286 13.11 -43.63 7.27
CA ALA A 286 13.62 -42.51 6.49
C ALA A 286 12.68 -41.30 6.58
N GLN A 287 11.35 -41.50 6.50
CA GLN A 287 10.34 -40.43 6.69
C GLN A 287 10.42 -39.82 8.08
N SER A 288 10.56 -40.64 9.13
CA SER A 288 10.74 -40.16 10.50
C SER A 288 12.01 -39.31 10.67
N ALA A 289 13.11 -39.76 10.04
CA ALA A 289 14.40 -39.04 10.09
C ALA A 289 14.29 -37.68 9.39
N TRP A 290 13.68 -37.65 8.20
CA TRP A 290 13.40 -36.42 7.48
C TRP A 290 12.54 -35.46 8.31
N PHE A 291 11.42 -35.91 8.82
CA PHE A 291 10.51 -35.14 9.65
C PHE A 291 11.21 -34.54 10.88
N ASN A 292 12.05 -35.35 11.57
CA ASN A 292 12.84 -34.88 12.71
C ASN A 292 13.87 -33.80 12.30
N ASN A 293 14.48 -33.93 11.13
CA ASN A 293 15.41 -32.93 10.58
C ASN A 293 14.68 -31.60 10.34
N MET A 294 13.54 -31.65 9.65
CA MET A 294 12.73 -30.46 9.36
C MET A 294 12.12 -29.85 10.64
N SER A 295 11.68 -30.65 11.59
CA SER A 295 11.19 -30.15 12.88
C SER A 295 12.25 -29.35 13.64
N ARG A 296 13.52 -29.77 13.59
CA ARG A 296 14.65 -29.01 14.17
C ARG A 296 14.89 -27.70 13.44
N PHE A 297 14.83 -27.74 12.12
CA PHE A 297 14.96 -26.53 11.32
C PHE A 297 13.85 -25.53 11.67
N TYR A 298 12.60 -25.92 11.67
CA TYR A 298 11.47 -25.03 11.99
C TYR A 298 11.49 -24.54 13.44
N ALA A 299 12.01 -25.34 14.36
CA ALA A 299 12.19 -24.89 15.76
C ALA A 299 13.21 -23.75 15.88
N GLU A 300 14.20 -23.66 14.99
CA GLU A 300 15.15 -22.53 14.92
C GLU A 300 14.60 -21.37 14.07
N TYR A 301 13.91 -21.66 12.98
CA TYR A 301 13.46 -20.65 12.01
C TYR A 301 12.21 -19.87 12.47
N ILE A 302 11.20 -20.54 13.03
CA ILE A 302 9.95 -19.90 13.44
C ILE A 302 10.17 -18.73 14.41
N PRO A 303 10.99 -18.84 15.48
CA PRO A 303 11.25 -17.70 16.36
C PRO A 303 11.81 -16.49 15.61
N MET A 304 12.79 -16.71 14.73
CA MET A 304 13.44 -15.65 13.97
C MET A 304 12.47 -14.95 13.02
N TYR A 305 11.62 -15.71 12.32
CA TYR A 305 10.61 -15.15 11.43
C TYR A 305 9.53 -14.39 12.19
N ARG A 306 9.05 -14.96 13.30
CA ARG A 306 8.07 -14.33 14.19
C ARG A 306 8.58 -13.00 14.76
N ASP A 307 9.84 -12.96 15.21
CA ASP A 307 10.44 -11.75 15.74
C ASP A 307 10.61 -10.68 14.66
N ALA A 308 10.93 -11.09 13.42
CA ALA A 308 10.99 -10.17 12.28
C ALA A 308 9.61 -9.57 11.95
N VAL A 309 8.55 -10.37 11.96
CA VAL A 309 7.17 -9.88 11.77
C VAL A 309 6.80 -8.90 12.89
N ALA A 310 7.06 -9.25 14.14
CA ALA A 310 6.80 -8.37 15.28
C ALA A 310 7.58 -7.04 15.17
N GLY A 311 8.87 -7.11 14.81
CA GLY A 311 9.69 -5.91 14.59
C GLY A 311 9.20 -5.04 13.44
N ALA A 312 8.72 -5.64 12.35
CA ALA A 312 8.13 -4.92 11.23
C ALA A 312 6.82 -4.22 11.64
N MET A 313 5.96 -4.88 12.40
CA MET A 313 4.74 -4.30 12.98
C MET A 313 5.07 -3.13 13.92
N ASP A 314 6.07 -3.29 14.78
CA ASP A 314 6.52 -2.22 15.68
C ASP A 314 7.10 -1.02 14.90
N CYS A 315 7.83 -1.24 13.81
CA CYS A 315 8.28 -0.18 12.91
C CYS A 315 7.09 0.62 12.33
N CYS A 316 6.02 -0.06 11.93
CA CYS A 316 4.81 0.62 11.47
C CYS A 316 4.17 1.48 12.56
N ARG A 317 4.08 0.97 13.78
CA ARG A 317 3.46 1.66 14.91
C ARG A 317 4.32 2.82 15.42
N ALA A 318 5.61 2.59 15.67
CA ALA A 318 6.47 3.51 16.35
C ALA A 318 7.16 4.55 15.44
N GLU A 319 7.42 4.19 14.18
CA GLU A 319 8.19 5.03 13.27
C GLU A 319 7.32 5.56 12.10
N LEU A 320 6.58 4.69 11.40
CA LEU A 320 5.83 5.08 10.20
C LEU A 320 4.59 5.91 10.54
N LEU A 321 3.80 5.50 11.53
CA LEU A 321 2.56 6.19 11.90
C LEU A 321 2.78 7.65 12.31
N PRO A 322 3.79 8.02 13.11
CA PRO A 322 4.08 9.43 13.39
C PRO A 322 4.41 10.25 12.13
N VAL A 323 5.15 9.67 11.18
CA VAL A 323 5.48 10.35 9.90
C VAL A 323 4.22 10.54 9.06
N LYS A 324 3.35 9.53 8.99
CA LYS A 324 2.06 9.62 8.30
C LYS A 324 1.14 10.69 8.92
N ARG A 325 1.21 10.91 10.22
CA ARG A 325 0.50 12.01 10.87
C ARG A 325 1.02 13.38 10.47
N GLN A 326 2.35 13.55 10.43
CA GLN A 326 2.92 14.80 9.93
C GLN A 326 2.53 15.04 8.46
N HIS A 327 2.54 14.00 7.64
CA HIS A 327 2.07 14.07 6.26
C HIS A 327 0.61 14.57 6.19
N LYS A 328 -0.29 13.99 6.99
CA LYS A 328 -1.67 14.46 7.11
C LYS A 328 -1.75 15.95 7.44
N GLU A 329 -1.01 16.41 8.46
CA GLU A 329 -1.01 17.81 8.89
C GLU A 329 -0.55 18.76 7.77
N VAL A 330 0.47 18.36 7.01
CA VAL A 330 0.96 19.13 5.85
C VAL A 330 -0.09 19.17 4.74
N MET A 331 -0.75 18.04 4.45
CA MET A 331 -1.84 17.99 3.47
C MET A 331 -3.03 18.88 3.90
N GLU A 332 -3.40 18.90 5.17
CA GLU A 332 -4.46 19.77 5.69
C GLU A 332 -4.11 21.26 5.52
N GLN A 333 -2.86 21.63 5.78
CA GLN A 333 -2.40 23.00 5.55
C GLN A 333 -2.40 23.36 4.05
N LEU A 334 -1.97 22.45 3.17
CA LEU A 334 -2.05 22.64 1.73
C LEU A 334 -3.48 22.74 1.25
N TYR A 335 -4.37 21.89 1.75
CA TYR A 335 -5.81 22.00 1.45
C TYR A 335 -6.39 23.35 1.87
N ALA A 336 -6.08 23.82 3.06
CA ALA A 336 -6.54 25.13 3.55
C ALA A 336 -6.06 26.29 2.66
N LEU A 337 -4.85 26.19 2.09
CA LEU A 337 -4.28 27.21 1.21
C LEU A 337 -4.79 27.14 -0.24
N THR A 338 -5.01 25.93 -0.76
CA THR A 338 -5.23 25.70 -2.20
C THR A 338 -6.65 25.26 -2.53
N GLN A 339 -7.38 24.72 -1.56
CA GLN A 339 -8.65 24.01 -1.75
C GLN A 339 -8.57 22.92 -2.83
N SER A 340 -7.36 22.37 -3.07
CA SER A 340 -7.16 21.34 -4.08
C SER A 340 -7.70 19.99 -3.62
N ALA A 341 -8.41 19.31 -4.52
CA ALA A 341 -8.92 17.96 -4.31
C ALA A 341 -7.81 16.95 -3.94
N GLU A 342 -6.59 17.19 -4.43
CA GLU A 342 -5.40 16.39 -4.15
C GLU A 342 -5.12 16.21 -2.65
N TYR A 343 -5.40 17.25 -1.84
CA TYR A 343 -5.15 17.24 -0.40
C TYR A 343 -6.40 16.97 0.45
N ALA A 344 -7.55 16.70 -0.19
CA ALA A 344 -8.82 16.54 0.51
C ALA A 344 -8.94 15.25 1.33
N LEU A 345 -8.15 14.23 0.97
CA LEU A 345 -8.15 12.91 1.60
C LEU A 345 -7.04 12.73 2.66
N SER A 346 -6.58 13.82 3.26
CA SER A 346 -5.54 13.79 4.30
C SER A 346 -5.83 12.81 5.44
N ASP A 347 -7.10 12.59 5.77
CA ASP A 347 -7.52 11.65 6.82
C ASP A 347 -7.18 10.19 6.50
N SER A 348 -7.01 9.81 5.22
CA SER A 348 -6.64 8.45 4.82
C SER A 348 -5.18 8.11 5.11
N VAL A 349 -4.30 9.10 5.11
CA VAL A 349 -2.84 8.92 5.15
C VAL A 349 -2.35 8.16 6.40
N PRO A 350 -2.78 8.48 7.64
CA PRO A 350 -2.35 7.74 8.82
C PRO A 350 -2.80 6.27 8.82
N PHE A 351 -3.93 5.97 8.18
CA PHE A 351 -4.44 4.60 8.09
C PHE A 351 -3.58 3.68 7.22
N GLU A 352 -2.81 4.21 6.28
CA GLU A 352 -1.89 3.41 5.47
C GLU A 352 -0.85 2.67 6.34
N ALA A 353 -0.39 3.29 7.43
CA ALA A 353 0.50 2.63 8.38
C ALA A 353 -0.21 1.50 9.14
N SER A 354 -1.48 1.69 9.50
CA SER A 354 -2.26 0.65 10.19
C SER A 354 -2.64 -0.50 9.27
N TYR A 355 -2.90 -0.23 7.99
CA TYR A 355 -3.13 -1.30 7.00
C TYR A 355 -1.87 -2.11 6.75
N LEU A 356 -0.72 -1.45 6.60
CA LEU A 356 0.55 -2.19 6.49
C LEU A 356 0.81 -3.04 7.73
N TYR A 357 0.59 -2.50 8.93
CA TYR A 357 0.68 -3.25 10.19
C TYR A 357 -0.20 -4.50 10.17
N PHE A 358 -1.44 -4.36 9.72
CA PHE A 358 -2.41 -5.43 9.63
C PHE A 358 -2.00 -6.50 8.60
N GLU A 359 -1.54 -6.09 7.42
CA GLU A 359 -1.03 -6.99 6.38
C GLU A 359 0.25 -7.74 6.82
N LEU A 360 1.14 -7.07 7.55
CA LEU A 360 2.34 -7.70 8.07
C LEU A 360 2.01 -8.81 9.07
N SER A 361 0.95 -8.65 9.89
CA SER A 361 0.53 -9.70 10.83
C SER A 361 0.11 -11.00 10.12
N LYS A 362 -0.42 -10.90 8.90
CA LYS A 362 -0.82 -12.04 8.08
C LYS A 362 0.37 -12.89 7.63
N LYS A 363 1.54 -12.27 7.47
CA LYS A 363 2.75 -12.95 6.99
C LYS A 363 3.17 -14.13 7.86
N ILE A 364 2.79 -14.13 9.15
CA ILE A 364 3.11 -15.24 10.06
C ILE A 364 2.31 -16.52 9.74
N THR A 365 1.20 -16.41 9.01
CA THR A 365 0.40 -17.57 8.58
C THR A 365 0.89 -18.14 7.26
N GLU A 366 1.78 -17.42 6.57
CA GLU A 366 2.34 -17.82 5.27
C GLU A 366 3.77 -18.30 5.51
N PHE A 367 3.96 -19.61 5.69
CA PHE A 367 5.31 -20.21 5.72
C PHE A 367 5.86 -20.26 4.28
N GLU A 368 6.16 -19.09 3.71
CA GLU A 368 6.63 -18.92 2.32
C GLU A 368 8.02 -19.55 2.08
N LEU A 369 8.67 -20.11 3.10
CA LEU A 369 10.02 -20.64 2.99
C LEU A 369 10.11 -21.90 2.11
N GLU A 370 9.04 -22.70 2.05
CA GLU A 370 9.06 -23.93 1.26
C GLU A 370 9.31 -23.63 -0.23
N ASP A 371 8.68 -22.62 -0.77
CA ASP A 371 8.87 -22.24 -2.18
C ASP A 371 10.29 -21.79 -2.49
N GLU A 372 11.01 -21.21 -1.54
CA GLU A 372 12.37 -20.74 -1.74
C GLU A 372 13.44 -21.81 -1.47
N LEU A 373 13.14 -22.77 -0.59
CA LEU A 373 14.03 -23.90 -0.33
C LEU A 373 14.10 -24.87 -1.54
N TYR A 374 13.06 -24.91 -2.35
CA TYR A 374 12.90 -25.84 -3.45
C TYR A 374 12.92 -25.20 -4.84
N LYS A 375 13.18 -23.88 -4.92
CA LYS A 375 13.43 -23.17 -6.18
C LYS A 375 14.86 -23.42 -6.67
N GLU A 376 15.12 -24.62 -7.19
CA GLU A 376 16.28 -24.86 -8.08
C GLU A 376 15.88 -25.81 -9.21
#